data_4a754e7479911c3af1620c00cdea6d92
#
_entry.id   4a754e7479911c3af1620c00cdea6d92
#
_cell.length_a   1.000
_cell.length_b   1.000
_cell.length_c   1.000
_cell.angle_alpha   90.00
_cell.angle_beta   90.00
_cell.angle_gamma   90.00
#
_symmetry.space_group_name_H-M   'P 1'
#
loop_
_entity.id
_entity.type
_entity.pdbx_description
1 polymer ?
#
loop_
_entity_poly.entity_id
_entity_poly.type
_entity_poly.pdbx_seq_one_letter_code
_entity_poly.pdbx_strand_id
1 'polypeptide(L)'
;MIDVKNLQKNFGGLQVLRGVDLTINKGDCVVLVGPSGCGKSTFLRCLNRLEEPDGGHIIFNGKEVTDKGIDHVRQKMGMVFQHFNLFPHLTVRKNITLAPVRLGLMTQAEADAKALELLGRIGLADKADV
;
A
#
# COMPACT_ATOMS: atom_id res chain seq x y z
N MET A 1 -7.54 -2.21 11.77
CA MET A 1 -8.44 -1.05 11.76
C MET A 1 -7.65 0.19 11.35
N ILE A 2 -8.23 1.01 10.49
CA ILE A 2 -7.67 2.33 10.10
C ILE A 2 -8.74 3.37 10.46
N ASP A 3 -8.35 4.41 11.16
CA ASP A 3 -9.22 5.52 11.52
C ASP A 3 -8.60 6.82 11.02
N VAL A 4 -9.30 7.50 10.13
CA VAL A 4 -8.87 8.75 9.49
C VAL A 4 -9.74 9.87 10.01
N LYS A 5 -9.12 10.92 10.53
CA LYS A 5 -9.81 12.08 11.12
C LYS A 5 -9.33 13.38 10.51
N ASN A 6 -10.26 14.12 9.94
CA ASN A 6 -10.05 15.45 9.38
C ASN A 6 -8.83 15.52 8.45
N LEU A 7 -8.65 14.51 7.59
CA LEU A 7 -7.49 14.42 6.71
C LEU A 7 -7.50 15.53 5.68
N GLN A 8 -6.42 16.29 5.61
CA GLN A 8 -6.26 17.43 4.71
C GLN A 8 -5.00 17.28 3.87
N LYS A 9 -5.11 17.65 2.59
CA LYS A 9 -3.97 17.73 1.68
C LYS A 9 -4.17 18.81 0.65
N ASN A 10 -3.13 19.61 0.47
CA ASN A 10 -3.07 20.70 -0.51
C ASN A 10 -1.89 20.46 -1.47
N PHE A 11 -2.06 20.85 -2.71
CA PHE A 11 -0.99 20.96 -3.69
C PHE A 11 -0.96 22.39 -4.22
N GLY A 12 0.02 23.16 -3.75
CA GLY A 12 0.03 24.59 -4.02
C GLY A 12 -1.23 25.27 -3.47
N GLY A 13 -1.96 25.99 -4.32
CA GLY A 13 -3.24 26.63 -3.94
C GLY A 13 -4.46 25.71 -4.02
N LEU A 14 -4.32 24.45 -4.44
CA LEU A 14 -5.43 23.53 -4.61
C LEU A 14 -5.58 22.63 -3.39
N GLN A 15 -6.70 22.75 -2.69
CA GLN A 15 -7.07 21.85 -1.61
C GLN A 15 -7.73 20.59 -2.17
N VAL A 16 -7.00 19.46 -2.13
CA VAL A 16 -7.44 18.17 -2.69
C VAL A 16 -8.22 17.35 -1.67
N LEU A 17 -7.74 17.26 -0.43
CA LEU A 17 -8.46 16.65 0.69
C LEU A 17 -8.87 17.75 1.67
N ARG A 18 -10.17 17.80 1.98
CA ARG A 18 -10.80 18.93 2.72
C ARG A 18 -11.38 18.49 4.07
N GLY A 19 -10.62 17.70 4.82
CA GLY A 19 -11.10 17.20 6.10
C GLY A 19 -11.89 15.89 5.94
N VAL A 20 -11.24 14.84 5.43
CA VAL A 20 -11.87 13.54 5.21
C VAL A 20 -11.85 12.73 6.50
N ASP A 21 -13.02 12.22 6.89
CA ASP A 21 -13.18 11.27 7.98
C ASP A 21 -13.59 9.90 7.42
N LEU A 22 -12.92 8.85 7.85
CA LEU A 22 -13.24 7.48 7.44
C LEU A 22 -12.70 6.50 8.47
N THR A 23 -13.54 5.54 8.86
CA THR A 23 -13.13 4.39 9.67
C THR A 23 -13.24 3.11 8.85
N ILE A 24 -12.18 2.32 8.81
CA ILE A 24 -12.12 1.02 8.13
C ILE A 24 -11.84 -0.03 9.18
N ASN A 25 -12.79 -0.94 9.39
CA ASN A 25 -12.67 -2.03 10.33
C ASN A 25 -12.05 -3.27 9.68
N LYS A 26 -11.66 -4.23 10.50
CA LYS A 26 -11.17 -5.51 10.01
C LYS A 26 -12.28 -6.23 9.23
N GLY A 27 -11.95 -6.64 8.01
CA GLY A 27 -12.88 -7.34 7.12
C GLY A 27 -13.69 -6.42 6.20
N ASP A 28 -13.63 -5.10 6.40
CA ASP A 28 -14.32 -4.15 5.51
C ASP A 28 -13.70 -4.13 4.12
N CYS A 29 -14.57 -3.94 3.13
CA CYS A 29 -14.19 -3.60 1.76
C CYS A 29 -14.76 -2.22 1.45
N VAL A 30 -13.89 -1.22 1.36
CA VAL A 30 -14.27 0.18 1.12
C VAL A 30 -13.92 0.59 -0.30
N VAL A 31 -14.86 1.19 -1.01
CA VAL A 31 -14.67 1.70 -2.36
C VAL A 31 -14.76 3.21 -2.37
N LEU A 32 -13.74 3.87 -2.93
CA LEU A 32 -13.72 5.31 -3.14
C LEU A 32 -14.21 5.61 -4.56
N VAL A 33 -15.31 6.34 -4.67
CA VAL A 33 -15.94 6.71 -5.94
C VAL A 33 -15.87 8.22 -6.13
N GLY A 34 -15.52 8.64 -7.33
CA GLY A 34 -15.49 10.06 -7.69
C GLY A 34 -14.81 10.28 -9.04
N PRO A 35 -14.93 11.50 -9.61
CA PRO A 35 -14.31 11.84 -10.89
C PRO A 35 -12.78 11.77 -10.82
N SER A 36 -12.13 11.71 -11.98
CA SER A 36 -10.67 11.78 -12.09
C SER A 36 -10.15 13.09 -11.46
N GLY A 37 -9.05 13.01 -10.71
CA GLY A 37 -8.43 14.16 -10.06
C GLY A 37 -9.11 14.66 -8.78
N CYS A 38 -10.12 13.96 -8.24
CA CYS A 38 -10.79 14.36 -7.02
C CYS A 38 -10.09 13.97 -5.71
N GLY A 39 -8.89 13.37 -5.79
CA GLY A 39 -8.07 13.05 -4.62
C GLY A 39 -8.12 11.61 -4.12
N LYS A 40 -8.74 10.65 -4.85
CA LYS A 40 -8.80 9.24 -4.44
C LYS A 40 -7.41 8.62 -4.24
N SER A 41 -6.53 8.76 -5.20
CA SER A 41 -5.15 8.26 -5.12
C SER A 41 -4.33 9.00 -4.06
N THR A 42 -4.55 10.30 -3.91
CA THR A 42 -3.93 11.12 -2.86
C THR A 42 -4.33 10.63 -1.48
N PHE A 43 -5.62 10.33 -1.26
CA PHE A 43 -6.11 9.77 -0.02
C PHE A 43 -5.42 8.44 0.32
N LEU A 44 -5.36 7.49 -0.64
CA LEU A 44 -4.69 6.21 -0.44
C LEU A 44 -3.20 6.37 -0.11
N ARG A 45 -2.51 7.29 -0.79
CA ARG A 45 -1.08 7.55 -0.53
C ARG A 45 -0.83 8.22 0.81
N CYS A 46 -1.79 8.96 1.34
CA CYS A 46 -1.69 9.54 2.68
C CYS A 46 -1.75 8.45 3.76
N LEU A 47 -2.49 7.36 3.56
CA LEU A 47 -2.64 6.30 4.56
C LEU A 47 -1.30 5.65 4.95
N ASN A 48 -0.37 5.53 4.02
CA ASN A 48 0.96 4.98 4.26
C ASN A 48 2.08 6.04 4.17
N ARG A 49 1.71 7.33 4.16
CA ARG A 49 2.61 8.49 4.07
C ARG A 49 3.55 8.47 2.85
N LEU A 50 3.14 7.86 1.75
CA LEU A 50 3.77 8.13 0.44
C LEU A 50 3.48 9.56 -0.01
N GLU A 51 2.38 10.13 0.46
CA GLU A 51 2.04 11.53 0.39
C GLU A 51 1.82 12.05 1.81
N GLU A 52 2.54 13.09 2.21
CA GLU A 52 2.44 13.64 3.56
C GLU A 52 1.17 14.48 3.70
N PRO A 53 0.27 14.18 4.65
CA PRO A 53 -0.89 15.03 4.93
C PRO A 53 -0.48 16.42 5.45
N ASP A 54 -1.24 17.45 5.09
CA ASP A 54 -1.05 18.79 5.64
C ASP A 54 -1.81 18.99 6.96
N GLY A 55 -2.79 18.14 7.23
CA GLY A 55 -3.55 18.17 8.48
C GLY A 55 -4.34 16.90 8.69
N GLY A 56 -4.89 16.77 9.90
CA GLY A 56 -5.64 15.59 10.32
C GLY A 56 -4.76 14.48 10.90
N HIS A 57 -5.41 13.37 11.23
CA HIS A 57 -4.79 12.25 11.89
C HIS A 57 -5.15 10.93 11.18
N ILE A 58 -4.19 10.03 11.09
CA ILE A 58 -4.39 8.65 10.62
C ILE A 58 -3.94 7.73 11.75
N ILE A 59 -4.83 6.87 12.19
CA ILE A 59 -4.58 5.92 13.27
C ILE A 59 -4.66 4.50 12.68
N PHE A 60 -3.58 3.74 12.79
CA PHE A 60 -3.48 2.37 12.31
C PHE A 60 -3.30 1.42 13.50
N ASN A 61 -4.26 0.51 13.70
CA ASN A 61 -4.27 -0.42 14.81
C ASN A 61 -4.02 0.25 16.17
N GLY A 62 -4.68 1.40 16.41
CA GLY A 62 -4.62 2.16 17.65
C GLY A 62 -3.40 3.05 17.83
N LYS A 63 -2.51 3.12 16.84
CA LYS A 63 -1.33 3.99 16.86
C LYS A 63 -1.39 5.02 15.74
N GLU A 64 -1.07 6.26 16.06
CA GLU A 64 -0.99 7.31 15.06
C GLU A 64 0.14 7.05 14.05
N VAL A 65 -0.18 7.22 12.79
CA VAL A 65 0.77 7.08 11.68
C VAL A 65 1.54 8.39 11.55
N THR A 66 2.80 8.35 11.95
CA THR A 66 3.75 9.47 11.88
C THR A 66 5.03 9.02 11.19
N ASP A 67 5.95 9.93 10.89
CA ASP A 67 7.25 9.58 10.31
C ASP A 67 8.01 8.59 11.19
N LYS A 68 7.85 8.74 12.50
CA LYS A 68 8.43 7.80 13.45
C LYS A 68 7.62 6.50 13.47
N GLY A 69 8.23 5.42 13.00
CA GLY A 69 7.61 4.10 12.94
C GLY A 69 6.80 3.82 11.68
N ILE A 70 6.90 4.68 10.65
CA ILE A 70 6.20 4.48 9.37
C ILE A 70 6.58 3.16 8.68
N ASP A 71 7.80 2.70 8.83
CA ASP A 71 8.24 1.44 8.23
C ASP A 71 7.44 0.25 8.75
N HIS A 72 7.11 0.24 10.05
CA HIS A 72 6.27 -0.80 10.62
C HIS A 72 4.84 -0.79 10.05
N VAL A 73 4.29 0.39 9.77
CA VAL A 73 2.98 0.54 9.11
C VAL A 73 3.05 0.03 7.68
N ARG A 74 4.07 0.43 6.91
CA ARG A 74 4.27 0.02 5.51
C ARG A 74 4.49 -1.48 5.36
N GLN A 75 5.13 -2.14 6.32
CA GLN A 75 5.27 -3.61 6.32
C GLN A 75 3.93 -4.33 6.43
N LYS A 76 2.93 -3.70 7.02
CA LYS A 76 1.58 -4.27 7.23
C LYS A 76 0.53 -3.76 6.26
N MET A 77 0.87 -2.80 5.41
CA MET A 77 -0.05 -2.16 4.48
C MET A 77 0.45 -2.38 3.05
N GLY A 78 -0.13 -3.34 2.35
CA GLY A 78 0.14 -3.55 0.93
C GLY A 78 -0.56 -2.48 0.08
N MET A 79 0.10 -2.02 -0.99
CA MET A 79 -0.48 -1.09 -1.95
C MET A 79 -0.27 -1.59 -3.37
N VAL A 80 -1.35 -1.61 -4.14
CA VAL A 80 -1.30 -1.89 -5.57
C VAL A 80 -1.43 -0.57 -6.32
N PHE A 81 -0.40 -0.24 -7.11
CA PHE A 81 -0.37 1.00 -7.88
C PHE A 81 -1.03 0.82 -9.25
N GLN A 82 -1.47 1.93 -9.82
CA GLN A 82 -2.02 1.97 -11.18
C GLN A 82 -0.95 1.62 -12.25
N HIS A 83 0.29 2.00 -12.02
CA HIS A 83 1.44 1.57 -12.80
C HIS A 83 2.09 0.35 -12.12
N PHE A 84 2.75 -0.50 -12.90
CA PHE A 84 3.23 -1.80 -12.45
C PHE A 84 4.19 -1.77 -11.27
N ASN A 85 5.03 -0.73 -11.16
CA ASN A 85 6.01 -0.52 -10.07
C ASN A 85 6.83 -1.77 -9.74
N LEU A 86 7.23 -2.48 -10.79
CA LEU A 86 8.12 -3.63 -10.68
C LEU A 86 9.57 -3.18 -10.80
N PHE A 87 10.47 -3.93 -10.22
CA PHE A 87 11.90 -3.79 -10.43
C PHE A 87 12.28 -4.44 -11.76
N PRO A 88 12.57 -3.67 -12.83
CA PRO A 88 12.74 -4.22 -14.18
C PRO A 88 13.99 -5.08 -14.34
N HIS A 89 14.95 -4.95 -13.42
CA HIS A 89 16.17 -5.75 -13.36
C HIS A 89 16.01 -7.07 -12.60
N LEU A 90 14.82 -7.33 -12.05
CA LEU A 90 14.50 -8.56 -11.34
C LEU A 90 13.47 -9.39 -12.12
N THR A 91 13.59 -10.70 -12.06
CA THR A 91 12.57 -11.61 -12.60
C THR A 91 11.23 -11.45 -11.87
N VAL A 92 10.15 -11.95 -12.45
CA VAL A 92 8.82 -11.95 -11.81
C VAL A 92 8.88 -12.61 -10.44
N ARG A 93 9.49 -13.79 -10.34
CA ARG A 93 9.69 -14.50 -9.06
C ARG A 93 10.44 -13.64 -8.05
N LYS A 94 11.55 -13.01 -8.44
CA LYS A 94 12.34 -12.14 -7.56
C LYS A 94 11.58 -10.91 -7.11
N ASN A 95 10.75 -10.32 -7.96
CA ASN A 95 9.85 -9.22 -7.57
C ASN A 95 8.86 -9.65 -6.48
N ILE A 96 8.34 -10.87 -6.54
CA ILE A 96 7.41 -11.40 -5.53
C ILE A 96 8.14 -11.73 -4.23
N THR A 97 9.32 -12.33 -4.30
CA THR A 97 10.04 -12.87 -3.14
C THR A 97 10.87 -11.84 -2.39
N LEU A 98 11.16 -10.69 -3.01
CA LEU A 98 12.06 -9.66 -2.44
C LEU A 98 11.62 -9.20 -1.05
N ALA A 99 10.37 -8.77 -0.91
CA ALA A 99 9.87 -8.20 0.34
C ALA A 99 9.79 -9.25 1.48
N PRO A 100 9.16 -10.41 1.32
CA PRO A 100 9.06 -11.39 2.40
C PRO A 100 10.43 -11.92 2.86
N VAL A 101 11.40 -12.06 1.96
CA VAL A 101 12.75 -12.47 2.32
C VAL A 101 13.51 -11.35 3.04
N ARG A 102 13.46 -10.13 2.51
CA ARG A 102 14.12 -8.96 3.12
C ARG A 102 13.59 -8.65 4.52
N LEU A 103 12.30 -8.84 4.75
CA LEU A 103 11.65 -8.64 6.04
C LEU A 103 11.84 -9.83 7.00
N GLY A 104 12.50 -10.90 6.58
CA GLY A 104 12.70 -12.09 7.42
C GLY A 104 11.41 -12.87 7.70
N LEU A 105 10.37 -12.67 6.89
CA LEU A 105 9.08 -13.37 7.03
C LEU A 105 9.13 -14.80 6.47
N MET A 106 9.99 -15.02 5.50
CA MET A 106 10.19 -16.31 4.82
C MET A 106 11.65 -16.50 4.48
N THR A 107 12.10 -17.75 4.45
CA THR A 107 13.36 -18.10 3.81
C THR A 107 13.23 -17.97 2.27
N GLN A 108 14.35 -17.93 1.56
CA GLN A 108 14.33 -17.85 0.09
C GLN A 108 13.58 -19.03 -0.52
N ALA A 109 13.81 -20.24 -0.02
CA ALA A 109 13.15 -21.46 -0.53
C ALA A 109 11.62 -21.41 -0.33
N GLU A 110 11.17 -20.99 0.84
CA GLU A 110 9.72 -20.85 1.13
C GLU A 110 9.08 -19.77 0.25
N ALA A 111 9.76 -18.64 0.08
CA ALA A 111 9.27 -17.54 -0.75
C ALA A 111 9.21 -17.95 -2.24
N ASP A 112 10.20 -18.67 -2.74
CA ASP A 112 10.23 -19.19 -4.12
C ASP A 112 9.07 -20.17 -4.36
N ALA A 113 8.84 -21.12 -3.43
CA ALA A 113 7.73 -22.06 -3.51
C ALA A 113 6.37 -21.32 -3.50
N LYS A 114 6.23 -20.32 -2.62
CA LYS A 114 5.01 -19.51 -2.55
C LYS A 114 4.79 -18.66 -3.79
N ALA A 115 5.85 -18.10 -4.36
CA ALA A 115 5.77 -17.35 -5.61
C ALA A 115 5.28 -18.22 -6.77
N LEU A 116 5.81 -19.44 -6.91
CA LEU A 116 5.36 -20.37 -7.94
C LEU A 116 3.91 -20.82 -7.74
N GLU A 117 3.50 -21.08 -6.50
CA GLU A 117 2.09 -21.37 -6.18
C GLU A 117 1.17 -20.23 -6.65
N LEU A 118 1.51 -18.98 -6.28
CA LEU A 118 0.70 -17.80 -6.64
C LEU A 118 0.65 -17.58 -8.15
N LEU A 119 1.78 -17.70 -8.82
CA LEU A 119 1.85 -17.59 -10.28
C LEU A 119 1.04 -18.70 -10.98
N GLY A 120 1.07 -19.91 -10.44
CA GLY A 120 0.27 -21.03 -10.94
C GLY A 120 -1.24 -20.73 -10.85
N ARG A 121 -1.69 -20.11 -9.76
CA ARG A 121 -3.11 -19.74 -9.57
C ARG A 121 -3.64 -18.76 -10.63
N ILE A 122 -2.76 -17.95 -11.23
CA ILE A 122 -3.11 -16.97 -12.27
C ILE A 122 -2.60 -17.38 -13.66
N GLY A 123 -2.10 -18.60 -13.81
CA GLY A 123 -1.64 -19.11 -15.10
C GLY A 123 -0.32 -18.52 -15.61
N LEU A 124 0.54 -18.01 -14.73
CA LEU A 124 1.82 -17.36 -15.08
C LEU A 124 3.04 -18.11 -14.53
N ALA A 125 2.91 -19.38 -14.18
CA ALA A 125 4.04 -20.16 -13.63
C ALA A 125 5.23 -20.23 -14.59
N ASP A 126 4.99 -20.31 -15.90
CA ASP A 126 6.00 -20.31 -16.97
C ASP A 126 6.75 -18.98 -17.11
N LYS A 127 6.25 -17.90 -16.52
CA LYS A 127 6.82 -16.55 -16.54
C LYS A 127 7.65 -16.20 -15.29
N ALA A 128 7.80 -17.15 -14.37
CA ALA A 128 8.47 -16.88 -13.09
C ALA A 128 9.88 -16.31 -13.24
N ASP A 129 10.63 -16.75 -14.22
CA ASP A 129 12.04 -16.41 -14.43
C ASP A 129 12.29 -15.44 -15.60
N VAL A 130 11.23 -14.78 -16.05
CA VAL A 130 11.30 -13.70 -17.06
C VAL A 130 11.58 -12.36 -16.38
#